data_ab36ce023260f776996525248fb12e03
#
_entry.id   ab36ce023260f776996525248fb12e03
#
_cell.length_a   1.000
_cell.length_b   1.000
_cell.length_c   1.000
_cell.angle_alpha   90.00
_cell.angle_beta   90.00
_cell.angle_gamma   90.00
#
_symmetry.space_group_name_H-M   'P 1'
#
loop_
_entity.id
_entity.type
_entity.pdbx_description
1 polymer ?
#
loop_
_entity_poly.entity_id
_entity_poly.type
_entity_poly.pdbx_seq_one_letter_code
_entity_poly.pdbx_strand_id
1 'polypeptide(L)'
;GAVIVDARDVQAFAAGHVIGALNVPVDGRMAETVGMVIDPDQKVVLMAEPGEEQEAAVRLVRIGFDGAVGYVADPTAYMLERQDRVQRASRLEPTAVPEMDLEGIQFLDIRNPGELENGTIPGTTNLPLAQLRRRLDELDKDAPVLLHCAGGLRSSVGASLLRAHGFRDVSDILGGYAGYEAAVARA
;
A
#
# COMPACT_ATOMS: atom_id res chain seq x y z
N GLY A 1 -14.13 10.26 -10.66
CA GLY A 1 -14.13 8.97 -11.34
C GLY A 1 -14.13 7.81 -10.34
N ALA A 2 -14.12 6.57 -10.81
CA ALA A 2 -13.93 5.41 -9.95
C ALA A 2 -12.45 5.24 -9.57
N VAL A 3 -12.19 4.72 -8.37
CA VAL A 3 -10.87 4.29 -7.91
C VAL A 3 -10.67 2.82 -8.28
N ILE A 4 -9.48 2.46 -8.73
CA ILE A 4 -9.13 1.05 -8.92
C ILE A 4 -8.61 0.51 -7.60
N VAL A 5 -9.23 -0.56 -7.10
CA VAL A 5 -8.73 -1.35 -5.97
C VAL A 5 -8.15 -2.63 -6.52
N ASP A 6 -6.83 -2.75 -6.44
CA ASP A 6 -6.09 -3.93 -6.81
C ASP A 6 -5.97 -4.86 -5.60
N ALA A 7 -6.76 -5.93 -5.62
CA ALA A 7 -6.87 -6.91 -4.55
C ALA A 7 -5.85 -8.06 -4.69
N ARG A 8 -4.96 -8.01 -5.69
CA ARG A 8 -3.89 -8.98 -5.86
C ARG A 8 -2.85 -8.85 -4.74
N ASP A 9 -2.05 -9.89 -4.60
CA ASP A 9 -0.93 -9.92 -3.65
C ASP A 9 0.01 -8.71 -3.81
N VAL A 10 0.64 -8.28 -2.72
CA VAL A 10 1.52 -7.11 -2.69
C VAL A 10 2.74 -7.23 -3.61
N GLN A 11 3.23 -8.46 -3.89
CA GLN A 11 4.34 -8.67 -4.82
C GLN A 11 3.86 -8.59 -6.27
N ALA A 12 2.69 -9.17 -6.58
CA ALA A 12 2.06 -9.05 -7.89
C ALA A 12 1.78 -7.58 -8.22
N PHE A 13 1.23 -6.82 -7.27
CA PHE A 13 1.06 -5.37 -7.41
C PHE A 13 2.37 -4.64 -7.65
N ALA A 14 3.41 -4.94 -6.86
CA ALA A 14 4.70 -4.29 -6.99
C ALA A 14 5.38 -4.58 -8.35
N ALA A 15 5.21 -5.80 -8.88
CA ALA A 15 5.74 -6.18 -10.18
C ALA A 15 5.09 -5.42 -11.35
N GLY A 16 3.82 -5.02 -11.20
CA GLY A 16 3.10 -4.21 -12.17
C GLY A 16 1.65 -3.95 -11.75
N HIS A 17 1.25 -2.68 -11.77
CA HIS A 17 -0.11 -2.25 -11.44
C HIS A 17 -0.54 -1.06 -12.28
N VAL A 18 -1.85 -0.83 -12.36
CA VAL A 18 -2.40 0.33 -13.06
C VAL A 18 -2.08 1.61 -12.29
N ILE A 19 -1.60 2.64 -12.98
CA ILE A 19 -1.30 3.95 -12.38
C ILE A 19 -2.52 4.48 -11.63
N GLY A 20 -2.33 4.84 -10.36
CA GLY A 20 -3.38 5.35 -9.48
C GLY A 20 -4.22 4.25 -8.80
N ALA A 21 -3.93 2.97 -9.03
CA ALA A 21 -4.57 1.88 -8.30
C ALA A 21 -4.10 1.82 -6.84
N LEU A 22 -5.04 1.50 -5.93
CA LEU A 22 -4.77 1.22 -4.53
C LEU A 22 -4.61 -0.28 -4.33
N ASN A 23 -3.50 -0.71 -3.75
CA ASN A 23 -3.30 -2.11 -3.42
C ASN A 23 -3.97 -2.44 -2.08
N VAL A 24 -5.01 -3.25 -2.12
CA VAL A 24 -5.65 -3.78 -0.91
C VAL A 24 -5.90 -5.28 -1.11
N PRO A 25 -4.95 -6.14 -0.78
CA PRO A 25 -5.04 -7.57 -1.03
C PRO A 25 -6.31 -8.21 -0.45
N VAL A 26 -6.88 -9.15 -1.21
CA VAL A 26 -8.09 -9.86 -0.79
C VAL A 26 -7.87 -10.65 0.49
N ASP A 27 -6.65 -11.11 0.73
CA ASP A 27 -6.27 -11.81 1.95
C ASP A 27 -6.30 -10.93 3.20
N GLY A 28 -6.58 -11.56 4.34
CA GLY A 28 -6.53 -10.92 5.65
C GLY A 28 -7.66 -9.92 5.89
N ARG A 29 -7.30 -8.67 6.22
CA ARG A 29 -8.22 -7.63 6.70
C ARG A 29 -8.63 -6.64 5.60
N MET A 30 -8.87 -7.13 4.38
CA MET A 30 -9.21 -6.30 3.21
C MET A 30 -10.29 -5.26 3.53
N ALA A 31 -11.40 -5.70 4.10
CA ALA A 31 -12.55 -4.84 4.40
C ALA A 31 -12.16 -3.65 5.30
N GLU A 32 -11.47 -3.93 6.41
CA GLU A 32 -10.98 -2.89 7.32
C GLU A 32 -9.99 -1.96 6.63
N THR A 33 -9.07 -2.51 5.84
CA THR A 33 -8.03 -1.74 5.15
C THR A 33 -8.62 -0.81 4.10
N VAL A 34 -9.63 -1.27 3.34
CA VAL A 34 -10.36 -0.42 2.37
C VAL A 34 -10.97 0.78 3.08
N GLY A 35 -11.62 0.59 4.23
CA GLY A 35 -12.21 1.67 5.02
C GLY A 35 -11.20 2.72 5.52
N MET A 36 -9.90 2.39 5.60
CA MET A 36 -8.85 3.34 5.95
C MET A 36 -8.41 4.21 4.77
N VAL A 37 -8.48 3.68 3.53
CA VAL A 37 -7.85 4.31 2.36
C VAL A 37 -8.83 4.82 1.31
N ILE A 38 -10.11 4.44 1.38
CA ILE A 38 -11.16 4.85 0.42
C ILE A 38 -12.33 5.49 1.18
N ASP A 39 -12.97 6.48 0.57
CA ASP A 39 -14.21 7.07 1.09
C ASP A 39 -15.40 6.12 0.87
N PRO A 40 -16.36 6.06 1.81
CA PRO A 40 -17.52 5.16 1.69
C PRO A 40 -18.35 5.34 0.41
N ASP A 41 -18.43 6.57 -0.10
CA ASP A 41 -19.24 6.91 -1.31
C ASP A 41 -18.41 6.77 -2.59
N GLN A 42 -17.15 6.40 -2.50
CA GLN A 42 -16.26 6.29 -3.66
C GLN A 42 -16.65 5.09 -4.52
N LYS A 43 -16.81 5.32 -5.82
CA LYS A 43 -16.98 4.22 -6.77
C LYS A 43 -15.66 3.47 -6.95
N VAL A 44 -15.75 2.14 -6.98
CA VAL A 44 -14.59 1.24 -7.08
C VAL A 44 -14.73 0.32 -8.29
N VAL A 45 -13.63 0.17 -9.02
CA VAL A 45 -13.42 -0.93 -9.97
C VAL A 45 -12.41 -1.88 -9.35
N LEU A 46 -12.77 -3.16 -9.23
CA LEU A 46 -11.90 -4.18 -8.68
C LEU A 46 -10.93 -4.73 -9.72
N MET A 47 -9.70 -4.99 -9.29
CA MET A 47 -8.75 -5.87 -9.97
C MET A 47 -8.37 -6.96 -8.97
N ALA A 48 -8.52 -8.22 -9.36
CA ALA A 48 -8.19 -9.38 -8.51
C ALA A 48 -7.57 -10.47 -9.39
N GLU A 49 -6.97 -11.48 -8.78
CA GLU A 49 -6.60 -12.67 -9.55
C GLU A 49 -7.87 -13.32 -10.12
N PRO A 50 -7.80 -13.91 -11.32
CA PRO A 50 -8.96 -14.55 -11.95
C PRO A 50 -9.63 -15.56 -11.02
N GLY A 51 -10.91 -15.32 -10.73
CA GLY A 51 -11.73 -16.14 -9.83
C GLY A 51 -11.85 -15.61 -8.40
N GLU A 52 -11.11 -14.59 -8.02
CA GLU A 52 -11.19 -13.95 -6.68
C GLU A 52 -12.06 -12.69 -6.65
N GLU A 53 -12.56 -12.23 -7.80
CA GLU A 53 -13.32 -10.98 -7.94
C GLU A 53 -14.58 -10.99 -7.08
N GLN A 54 -15.27 -12.14 -7.05
CA GLN A 54 -16.49 -12.29 -6.26
C GLN A 54 -16.20 -12.23 -4.76
N GLU A 55 -15.13 -12.86 -4.30
CA GLU A 55 -14.72 -12.79 -2.90
C GLU A 55 -14.36 -11.37 -2.50
N ALA A 56 -13.56 -10.67 -3.31
CA ALA A 56 -13.20 -9.27 -3.09
C ALA A 56 -14.47 -8.39 -3.00
N ALA A 57 -15.42 -8.55 -3.91
CA ALA A 57 -16.68 -7.80 -3.89
C ALA A 57 -17.51 -8.10 -2.62
N VAL A 58 -17.64 -9.38 -2.23
CA VAL A 58 -18.38 -9.78 -1.02
C VAL A 58 -17.74 -9.19 0.23
N ARG A 59 -16.41 -9.13 0.32
CA ARG A 59 -15.72 -8.51 1.46
C ARG A 59 -16.02 -7.02 1.58
N LEU A 60 -16.13 -6.30 0.47
CA LEU A 60 -16.53 -4.88 0.45
C LEU A 60 -17.98 -4.70 0.92
N VAL A 61 -18.91 -5.49 0.40
CA VAL A 61 -20.33 -5.43 0.79
C VAL A 61 -20.53 -5.71 2.28
N ARG A 62 -19.74 -6.61 2.89
CA ARG A 62 -19.83 -6.93 4.33
C ARG A 62 -19.55 -5.75 5.25
N ILE A 63 -18.84 -4.73 4.80
CA ILE A 63 -18.62 -3.49 5.56
C ILE A 63 -19.56 -2.35 5.13
N GLY A 64 -20.61 -2.66 4.36
CA GLY A 64 -21.54 -1.67 3.82
C GLY A 64 -20.96 -0.82 2.69
N PHE A 65 -19.93 -1.31 1.99
CA PHE A 65 -19.34 -0.61 0.86
C PHE A 65 -20.00 -1.09 -0.43
N ASP A 66 -21.00 -0.33 -0.90
CA ASP A 66 -21.78 -0.64 -2.12
C ASP A 66 -21.20 0.04 -3.38
N GLY A 67 -20.02 0.62 -3.28
CA GLY A 67 -19.38 1.40 -4.34
C GLY A 67 -18.73 0.58 -5.45
N ALA A 68 -18.70 -0.76 -5.37
CA ALA A 68 -18.15 -1.61 -6.41
C ALA A 68 -19.03 -1.59 -7.66
N VAL A 69 -18.56 -0.95 -8.74
CA VAL A 69 -19.32 -0.74 -9.98
C VAL A 69 -18.90 -1.67 -11.12
N GLY A 70 -17.85 -2.46 -10.92
CA GLY A 70 -17.33 -3.42 -11.89
C GLY A 70 -15.97 -3.97 -11.48
N TYR A 71 -15.45 -4.85 -12.33
CA TYR A 71 -14.12 -5.43 -12.16
C TYR A 71 -13.41 -5.58 -13.51
N VAL A 72 -12.09 -5.72 -13.46
CA VAL A 72 -11.26 -6.06 -14.63
C VAL A 72 -11.17 -7.58 -14.70
N ALA A 73 -11.74 -8.19 -15.73
CA ALA A 73 -11.86 -9.64 -15.84
C ALA A 73 -10.51 -10.37 -15.95
N ASP A 74 -9.54 -9.76 -16.61
CA ASP A 74 -8.16 -10.26 -16.74
C ASP A 74 -7.19 -9.10 -16.54
N PRO A 75 -6.70 -8.89 -15.31
CA PRO A 75 -5.74 -7.84 -15.00
C PRO A 75 -4.44 -7.94 -15.81
N THR A 76 -3.96 -9.16 -16.05
CA THR A 76 -2.72 -9.39 -16.79
C THR A 76 -2.86 -9.00 -18.24
N ALA A 77 -3.92 -9.47 -18.91
CA ALA A 77 -4.20 -9.09 -20.30
C ALA A 77 -4.39 -7.56 -20.44
N TYR A 78 -5.17 -6.96 -19.53
CA TYR A 78 -5.39 -5.52 -19.53
C TYR A 78 -4.06 -4.73 -19.43
N MET A 79 -3.18 -5.13 -18.51
CA MET A 79 -1.89 -4.44 -18.33
C MET A 79 -0.93 -4.66 -19.51
N LEU A 80 -0.98 -5.82 -20.17
CA LEU A 80 -0.20 -6.08 -21.38
C LEU A 80 -0.66 -5.20 -22.55
N GLU A 81 -1.95 -4.98 -22.71
CA GLU A 81 -2.52 -4.11 -23.75
C GLU A 81 -2.33 -2.63 -23.46
N ARG A 82 -2.25 -2.26 -22.18
CA ARG A 82 -2.21 -0.87 -21.74
C ARG A 82 -0.93 -0.55 -20.94
N GLN A 83 0.22 -0.91 -21.49
CA GLN A 83 1.53 -0.66 -20.85
C GLN A 83 1.79 0.82 -20.53
N ASP A 84 1.18 1.73 -21.29
CA ASP A 84 1.16 3.17 -21.03
C ASP A 84 0.47 3.56 -19.70
N ARG A 85 -0.30 2.64 -19.11
CA ARG A 85 -1.03 2.80 -17.85
C ARG A 85 -0.48 1.97 -16.71
N VAL A 86 0.67 1.35 -16.89
CA VAL A 86 1.27 0.44 -15.90
C VAL A 86 2.52 1.06 -15.30
N GLN A 87 2.67 0.91 -14.00
CA GLN A 87 3.88 1.25 -13.26
C GLN A 87 4.27 0.13 -12.30
N ARG A 88 5.50 0.17 -11.81
CA ARG A 88 6.00 -0.73 -10.76
C ARG A 88 6.07 0.01 -9.43
N ALA A 89 5.98 -0.72 -8.32
CA ALA A 89 6.20 -0.19 -7.00
C ALA A 89 7.62 -0.53 -6.51
N SER A 90 8.29 0.46 -5.93
CA SER A 90 9.58 0.25 -5.26
C SER A 90 9.35 -0.38 -3.89
N ARG A 91 10.05 -1.48 -3.62
CA ARG A 91 10.10 -2.16 -2.33
C ARG A 91 11.55 -2.44 -1.98
N LEU A 92 12.00 -1.98 -0.83
CA LEU A 92 13.40 -2.08 -0.42
C LEU A 92 13.65 -3.32 0.43
N GLU A 93 14.78 -3.95 0.20
CA GLU A 93 15.26 -5.01 1.08
C GLU A 93 15.55 -4.44 2.48
N PRO A 94 15.11 -5.12 3.56
CA PRO A 94 15.29 -4.62 4.91
C PRO A 94 16.77 -4.50 5.32
N THR A 95 17.66 -5.25 4.68
CA THR A 95 19.12 -5.18 4.90
C THR A 95 19.76 -3.89 4.40
N ALA A 96 19.11 -3.18 3.48
CA ALA A 96 19.61 -1.91 2.98
C ALA A 96 19.36 -0.75 3.97
N VAL A 97 18.34 -0.86 4.82
CA VAL A 97 17.85 0.24 5.66
C VAL A 97 18.88 0.75 6.68
N PRO A 98 19.66 -0.11 7.38
CA PRO A 98 20.64 0.34 8.36
C PRO A 98 21.77 1.21 7.79
N GLU A 99 22.07 1.08 6.50
CA GLU A 99 23.14 1.78 5.80
C GLU A 99 22.62 2.99 4.98
N MET A 100 21.31 3.23 4.95
CA MET A 100 20.73 4.32 4.17
C MET A 100 21.03 5.68 4.79
N ASP A 101 21.39 6.62 3.93
CA ASP A 101 21.29 8.04 4.28
C ASP A 101 19.81 8.44 4.25
N LEU A 102 19.28 8.83 5.41
CA LEU A 102 17.90 9.24 5.58
C LEU A 102 17.69 10.75 5.46
N GLU A 103 18.73 11.52 5.15
CA GLU A 103 18.60 12.96 4.98
C GLU A 103 17.64 13.28 3.81
N GLY A 104 16.65 14.12 4.09
CA GLY A 104 15.63 14.51 3.12
C GLY A 104 14.56 13.45 2.84
N ILE A 105 14.61 12.28 3.46
CA ILE A 105 13.59 11.22 3.31
C ILE A 105 12.52 11.36 4.41
N GLN A 106 11.27 11.38 4.01
CA GLN A 106 10.13 11.27 4.93
C GLN A 106 9.94 9.80 5.29
N PHE A 107 10.55 9.36 6.39
CA PHE A 107 10.51 7.97 6.81
C PHE A 107 9.35 7.71 7.77
N LEU A 108 8.35 6.94 7.35
CA LEU A 108 7.09 6.76 8.06
C LEU A 108 6.91 5.35 8.63
N ASP A 109 6.61 5.28 9.92
CA ASP A 109 6.06 4.08 10.55
C ASP A 109 4.53 4.20 10.56
N ILE A 110 3.86 3.38 9.75
CA ILE A 110 2.39 3.44 9.61
C ILE A 110 1.66 2.43 10.50
N ARG A 111 2.32 1.89 11.51
CA ARG A 111 1.71 1.04 12.55
C ARG A 111 0.84 1.88 13.49
N ASN A 112 -0.06 1.21 14.20
CA ASN A 112 -0.79 1.84 15.29
C ASN A 112 0.17 2.19 16.45
N PRO A 113 -0.08 3.26 17.22
CA PRO A 113 0.82 3.68 18.30
C PRO A 113 1.18 2.58 19.31
N GLY A 114 0.24 1.72 19.69
CA GLY A 114 0.49 0.63 20.62
C GLY A 114 1.45 -0.45 20.09
N GLU A 115 1.66 -0.54 18.77
CA GLU A 115 2.64 -1.47 18.20
C GLU A 115 4.10 -0.99 18.36
N LEU A 116 4.31 0.31 18.64
CA LEU A 116 5.62 0.92 18.79
C LEU A 116 6.29 0.56 20.12
N GLU A 117 5.52 0.11 21.10
CA GLU A 117 6.04 -0.38 22.38
C GLU A 117 7.02 -1.56 22.21
N ASN A 118 6.88 -2.30 21.11
CA ASN A 118 7.76 -3.40 20.72
C ASN A 118 9.02 -2.96 19.94
N GLY A 119 9.29 -1.66 19.89
CA GLY A 119 10.42 -1.08 19.16
C GLY A 119 10.01 -0.36 17.87
N THR A 120 10.95 0.44 17.35
CA THR A 120 10.78 1.25 16.13
C THR A 120 12.07 1.21 15.30
N ILE A 121 11.96 1.51 14.00
CA ILE A 121 13.15 1.78 13.19
C ILE A 121 13.62 3.21 13.49
N PRO A 122 14.91 3.43 13.81
CA PRO A 122 15.42 4.78 14.06
C PRO A 122 15.16 5.73 12.88
N GLY A 123 14.81 6.97 13.17
CA GLY A 123 14.54 7.99 12.15
C GLY A 123 13.09 8.01 11.62
N THR A 124 12.23 7.10 12.07
CA THR A 124 10.83 7.08 11.63
C THR A 124 9.95 8.06 12.39
N THR A 125 9.00 8.64 11.68
CA THR A 125 7.84 9.37 12.24
C THR A 125 6.61 8.47 12.19
N ASN A 126 5.90 8.35 13.30
CA ASN A 126 4.66 7.55 13.32
C ASN A 126 3.49 8.31 12.70
N LEU A 127 2.96 7.75 11.63
CA LEU A 127 1.75 8.22 10.96
C LEU A 127 0.88 7.01 10.60
N PRO A 128 -0.03 6.57 11.49
CA PRO A 128 -0.82 5.35 11.28
C PRO A 128 -1.58 5.33 9.96
N LEU A 129 -1.66 4.16 9.29
CA LEU A 129 -2.36 4.01 8.01
C LEU A 129 -3.78 4.59 8.04
N ALA A 130 -4.52 4.39 9.15
CA ALA A 130 -5.87 4.91 9.32
C ALA A 130 -5.95 6.45 9.33
N GLN A 131 -4.84 7.15 9.54
CA GLN A 131 -4.74 8.61 9.52
C GLN A 131 -4.11 9.13 8.24
N LEU A 132 -3.34 8.30 7.52
CA LEU A 132 -2.51 8.70 6.39
C LEU A 132 -3.30 9.50 5.35
N ARG A 133 -4.47 9.00 4.92
CA ARG A 133 -5.30 9.66 3.92
C ARG A 133 -5.74 11.09 4.32
N ARG A 134 -5.97 11.32 5.61
CA ARG A 134 -6.44 12.62 6.13
C ARG A 134 -5.31 13.60 6.39
N ARG A 135 -4.07 13.13 6.36
CA ARG A 135 -2.87 13.89 6.72
C ARG A 135 -1.85 13.95 5.58
N LEU A 136 -2.31 13.74 4.33
CA LEU A 136 -1.45 13.81 3.15
C LEU A 136 -0.84 15.19 2.92
N ASP A 137 -1.50 16.24 3.39
CA ASP A 137 -1.05 17.63 3.32
C ASP A 137 0.10 17.96 4.29
N GLU A 138 0.36 17.09 5.26
CA GLU A 138 1.53 17.20 6.14
C GLU A 138 2.83 16.67 5.49
N LEU A 139 2.71 16.01 4.33
CA LEU A 139 3.83 15.40 3.62
C LEU A 139 4.18 16.19 2.36
N ASP A 140 5.47 16.29 2.08
CA ASP A 140 5.98 16.86 0.83
C ASP A 140 5.93 15.82 -0.29
N LYS A 141 5.20 16.14 -1.36
CA LYS A 141 5.02 15.24 -2.52
C LYS A 141 6.26 15.13 -3.41
N ASP A 142 7.14 16.09 -3.32
CA ASP A 142 8.36 16.16 -4.12
C ASP A 142 9.58 15.54 -3.41
N ALA A 143 9.48 15.30 -2.09
CA ALA A 143 10.49 14.61 -1.31
C ALA A 143 10.25 13.08 -1.30
N PRO A 144 11.30 12.25 -1.25
CA PRO A 144 11.18 10.80 -1.11
C PRO A 144 10.41 10.40 0.14
N VAL A 145 9.55 9.38 0.02
CA VAL A 145 8.83 8.79 1.16
C VAL A 145 9.19 7.31 1.27
N LEU A 146 9.65 6.90 2.44
CA LEU A 146 9.87 5.50 2.78
C LEU A 146 8.88 5.09 3.86
N LEU A 147 8.18 3.96 3.66
CA LEU A 147 7.20 3.46 4.61
C LEU A 147 7.57 2.08 5.14
N HIS A 148 7.23 1.84 6.39
CA HIS A 148 7.13 0.48 6.91
C HIS A 148 5.90 0.30 7.79
N CYS A 149 5.53 -0.96 7.97
CA CYS A 149 4.57 -1.41 8.98
C CYS A 149 5.15 -2.61 9.74
N ALA A 150 4.35 -3.45 10.36
CA ALA A 150 4.86 -4.63 11.06
C ALA A 150 5.44 -5.68 10.10
N GLY A 151 4.70 -6.08 9.04
CA GLY A 151 5.05 -7.20 8.16
C GLY A 151 5.05 -6.88 6.66
N GLY A 152 4.98 -5.60 6.25
CA GLY A 152 5.10 -5.20 4.84
C GLY A 152 3.79 -5.16 4.04
N LEU A 153 2.62 -5.56 4.60
CA LEU A 153 1.34 -5.49 3.90
C LEU A 153 0.76 -4.06 3.96
N ARG A 154 0.57 -3.52 5.15
CA ARG A 154 0.01 -2.15 5.33
C ARG A 154 0.89 -1.09 4.66
N SER A 155 2.21 -1.27 4.63
CA SER A 155 3.12 -0.33 3.98
C SER A 155 2.96 -0.33 2.45
N SER A 156 2.69 -1.48 1.82
CA SER A 156 2.32 -1.52 0.40
C SER A 156 1.01 -0.75 0.13
N VAL A 157 0.00 -0.94 0.99
CA VAL A 157 -1.26 -0.16 0.92
C VAL A 157 -1.00 1.34 1.04
N GLY A 158 -0.26 1.77 2.07
CA GLY A 158 0.08 3.17 2.29
C GLY A 158 0.88 3.78 1.13
N ALA A 159 1.85 3.03 0.59
CA ALA A 159 2.64 3.44 -0.55
C ALA A 159 1.78 3.61 -1.82
N SER A 160 0.83 2.70 -2.06
CA SER A 160 -0.11 2.82 -3.18
C SER A 160 -1.01 4.05 -3.04
N LEU A 161 -1.48 4.33 -1.81
CA LEU A 161 -2.27 5.53 -1.50
C LEU A 161 -1.49 6.81 -1.80
N LEU A 162 -0.24 6.90 -1.37
CA LEU A 162 0.61 8.07 -1.63
C LEU A 162 0.82 8.27 -3.14
N ARG A 163 1.15 7.20 -3.89
CA ARG A 163 1.31 7.27 -5.35
C ARG A 163 0.03 7.72 -6.05
N ALA A 164 -1.13 7.21 -5.63
CA ALA A 164 -2.43 7.62 -6.19
C ALA A 164 -2.73 9.11 -5.94
N HIS A 165 -2.13 9.72 -4.90
CA HIS A 165 -2.26 11.14 -4.57
C HIS A 165 -1.11 12.01 -5.09
N GLY A 166 -0.27 11.47 -5.98
CA GLY A 166 0.73 12.23 -6.73
C GLY A 166 2.11 12.33 -6.07
N PHE A 167 2.40 11.57 -5.03
CA PHE A 167 3.76 11.39 -4.52
C PHE A 167 4.58 10.60 -5.54
N ARG A 168 5.75 11.11 -5.91
CA ARG A 168 6.53 10.59 -7.04
C ARG A 168 7.51 9.51 -6.66
N ASP A 169 8.18 9.68 -5.53
CA ASP A 169 9.20 8.76 -5.03
C ASP A 169 8.71 8.14 -3.72
N VAL A 170 8.15 6.95 -3.83
CA VAL A 170 7.57 6.22 -2.71
C VAL A 170 8.06 4.79 -2.72
N SER A 171 8.64 4.36 -1.61
CA SER A 171 9.09 2.98 -1.40
C SER A 171 8.54 2.43 -0.08
N ASP A 172 8.41 1.12 0.02
CA ASP A 172 8.14 0.45 1.29
C ASP A 172 9.17 -0.65 1.57
N ILE A 173 9.29 -1.03 2.85
CA ILE A 173 10.26 -2.03 3.31
C ILE A 173 9.62 -3.41 3.26
N LEU A 174 10.28 -4.34 2.56
CA LEU A 174 9.92 -5.76 2.53
C LEU A 174 9.95 -6.34 3.96
N GLY A 175 8.88 -7.04 4.34
CA GLY A 175 8.76 -7.59 5.68
C GLY A 175 8.59 -6.56 6.80
N GLY A 176 8.58 -5.26 6.50
CA GLY A 176 8.36 -4.17 7.45
C GLY A 176 9.33 -4.19 8.63
N TYR A 177 8.83 -3.86 9.83
CA TYR A 177 9.63 -3.85 11.07
C TYR A 177 10.24 -5.22 11.39
N ALA A 178 9.48 -6.31 11.22
CA ALA A 178 9.99 -7.66 11.46
C ALA A 178 11.14 -8.03 10.52
N GLY A 179 11.06 -7.61 9.24
CA GLY A 179 12.15 -7.79 8.28
C GLY A 179 13.41 -7.01 8.68
N TYR A 180 13.24 -5.75 9.07
CA TYR A 180 14.34 -4.91 9.57
C TYR A 180 14.99 -5.50 10.83
N GLU A 181 14.19 -5.88 11.82
CA GLU A 181 14.68 -6.48 13.07
C GLU A 181 15.51 -7.75 12.80
N ALA A 182 15.02 -8.62 11.90
CA ALA A 182 15.75 -9.81 11.48
C ALA A 182 17.04 -9.51 10.70
N ALA A 183 17.08 -8.42 9.94
CA ALA A 183 18.26 -7.98 9.22
C ALA A 183 19.35 -7.48 10.19
N VAL A 184 18.97 -6.61 11.13
CA VAL A 184 19.90 -6.05 12.14
C VAL A 184 20.44 -7.14 13.08
N ALA A 185 19.63 -8.14 13.46
CA ALA A 185 20.07 -9.24 14.32
C ALA A 185 21.11 -10.17 13.66
N ARG A 186 21.30 -10.08 12.34
CA ARG A 186 22.26 -10.90 11.57
C ARG A 186 23.54 -10.14 11.18
N ALA A 187 23.54 -8.83 11.37
CA ALA A 187 24.68 -7.94 11.09
C ALA A 187 25.64 -7.88 12.28
#